data_a6413a9d8852b26dcbf696784920b410
#
_entry.id   a6413a9d8852b26dcbf696784920b410
#
_cell.length_a   1.000
_cell.length_b   1.000
_cell.length_c   1.000
_cell.angle_alpha   90.00
_cell.angle_beta   90.00
_cell.angle_gamma   90.00
#
_symmetry.space_group_name_H-M   'P 1'
#
loop_
_entity.id
_entity.type
_entity.pdbx_description
1 polymer ?
#
loop_
_entity_poly.entity_id
_entity_poly.type
_entity_poly.pdbx_seq_one_letter_code
_entity_poly.pdbx_strand_id
1 'polypeptide(L)'
;MLAAMLGNAVVAGWSRRRTISNRPDTPATEPAPGEAAEPKQSRAAGTAAAIAAAALAIIWLRRPAGRRRRPILFAVVDTETTGLDHTLDRVIELAVVHADGLGALTDTFTWRTRPEDGRHGAEHIHHFSEADLATAPPFSAVADEVSNALRGRTLVAHNAPFDTRFLSREYRRAGRPIPAPLLRPLCTLELASRLGMAPLRLSEVARALGSPQPGTAHRAADDAVATAQLLAPLLNRAGIAQASELPLVDGSAPRFASLRSSRPPVDAPQSDD
;
A
#
# COMPACT_ATOMS: atom_id res chain seq x y z
N MET A 1 -22.63 34.04 -11.03
CA MET A 1 -21.57 34.93 -10.52
C MET A 1 -20.32 34.10 -10.30
N LEU A 2 -19.33 34.43 -11.12
CA LEU A 2 -17.97 33.89 -11.25
C LEU A 2 -17.08 34.46 -10.15
N ALA A 3 -16.18 33.63 -9.57
CA ALA A 3 -14.85 34.00 -9.05
C ALA A 3 -14.23 32.72 -8.49
N ALA A 4 -13.30 32.01 -9.12
CA ALA A 4 -11.86 32.29 -9.24
C ALA A 4 -11.16 32.44 -7.89
N MET A 5 -10.39 31.44 -7.48
CA MET A 5 -9.15 31.64 -6.73
C MET A 5 -8.12 30.58 -7.13
N LEU A 6 -7.18 31.06 -7.91
CA LEU A 6 -5.84 30.55 -8.15
C LEU A 6 -4.99 30.79 -6.91
N GLY A 7 -4.08 29.93 -6.59
CA GLY A 7 -3.09 30.27 -5.57
C GLY A 7 -2.04 29.21 -5.31
N ASN A 8 -0.93 29.41 -5.94
CA ASN A 8 0.46 29.34 -5.49
C ASN A 8 1.19 28.00 -5.51
N ALA A 9 1.84 27.78 -6.66
CA ALA A 9 3.08 27.02 -6.75
C ALA A 9 4.25 27.89 -6.23
N VAL A 10 4.97 27.43 -5.21
CA VAL A 10 6.24 28.01 -4.79
C VAL A 10 7.37 27.28 -5.51
N VAL A 11 7.98 27.97 -6.48
CA VAL A 11 9.21 27.56 -7.15
C VAL A 11 10.37 28.09 -6.32
N ALA A 12 11.15 27.22 -5.71
CA ALA A 12 12.42 27.58 -5.07
C ALA A 12 13.52 27.67 -6.14
N GLY A 13 13.91 28.89 -6.50
CA GLY A 13 15.01 29.16 -7.40
C GLY A 13 16.37 28.98 -6.72
N TRP A 14 17.26 28.24 -7.36
CA TRP A 14 18.68 28.16 -7.01
C TRP A 14 19.43 29.28 -7.71
N SER A 15 19.93 30.24 -6.92
CA SER A 15 20.83 31.32 -7.31
C SER A 15 22.26 30.78 -7.42
N ARG A 16 22.82 30.78 -8.63
CA ARG A 16 24.26 30.60 -8.86
C ARG A 16 24.94 31.96 -8.73
N ARG A 17 25.79 32.11 -7.73
CA ARG A 17 26.72 33.28 -7.65
C ARG A 17 27.89 33.04 -8.60
N ARG A 18 28.07 33.98 -9.54
CA ARG A 18 29.31 34.13 -10.33
C ARG A 18 30.27 35.01 -9.54
N THR A 19 31.45 34.52 -9.29
CA THR A 19 32.59 35.34 -8.85
C THR A 19 33.38 35.77 -10.09
N ILE A 20 33.50 37.06 -10.24
CA ILE A 20 34.33 37.72 -11.23
C ILE A 20 35.70 37.92 -10.58
N SER A 21 36.80 37.47 -11.19
CA SER A 21 38.14 37.84 -10.85
C SER A 21 38.84 38.44 -12.03
N ASN A 22 39.45 39.59 -11.77
CA ASN A 22 40.09 40.52 -12.64
C ASN A 22 41.37 39.98 -13.30
N ARG A 23 41.62 40.50 -14.52
CA ARG A 23 42.90 40.50 -15.24
C ARG A 23 43.99 41.35 -14.57
N PRO A 24 45.28 41.17 -14.92
CA PRO A 24 45.86 42.07 -15.91
C PRO A 24 46.69 41.43 -17.01
N ASP A 25 46.80 42.17 -18.11
CA ASP A 25 47.55 41.96 -19.32
C ASP A 25 49.06 42.00 -19.16
N THR A 26 49.79 41.29 -19.98
CA THR A 26 50.95 41.80 -20.78
C THR A 26 51.43 40.74 -21.80
N PRO A 27 52.04 41.17 -22.90
CA PRO A 27 52.15 40.43 -24.15
C PRO A 27 53.52 39.76 -24.35
N ALA A 28 53.58 38.69 -25.09
CA ALA A 28 54.83 38.24 -25.73
C ALA A 28 54.61 37.25 -26.88
N THR A 29 54.98 37.68 -28.02
CA THR A 29 55.76 36.99 -29.07
C THR A 29 55.22 35.72 -29.68
N GLU A 30 54.82 35.83 -30.96
CA GLU A 30 54.70 34.75 -31.95
C GLU A 30 56.04 34.07 -32.20
N PRO A 31 56.06 32.76 -32.43
CA PRO A 31 56.96 32.13 -33.40
C PRO A 31 56.23 31.56 -34.59
N ALA A 32 56.88 31.60 -35.70
CA ALA A 32 56.47 31.30 -37.06
C ALA A 32 55.97 29.84 -37.33
N PRO A 33 55.27 29.58 -38.44
CA PRO A 33 54.49 28.36 -38.63
C PRO A 33 55.41 27.19 -39.02
N GLY A 34 55.38 26.16 -38.16
CA GLY A 34 55.91 24.84 -38.46
C GLY A 34 54.80 23.98 -39.06
N GLU A 35 55.11 23.45 -40.19
CA GLU A 35 54.34 22.54 -41.04
C GLU A 35 53.83 21.33 -40.22
N ALA A 36 52.57 21.33 -39.86
CA ALA A 36 51.96 20.20 -39.17
C ALA A 36 51.46 19.16 -40.14
N ALA A 37 52.09 18.01 -40.12
CA ALA A 37 51.69 16.83 -40.90
C ALA A 37 50.28 16.41 -40.45
N GLU A 38 49.34 16.34 -41.40
CA GLU A 38 47.99 15.81 -41.16
C GLU A 38 48.03 14.34 -40.71
N PRO A 39 47.40 13.96 -39.62
CA PRO A 39 47.23 12.56 -39.26
C PRO A 39 46.25 11.91 -40.26
N LYS A 40 46.73 10.95 -41.04
CA LYS A 40 45.88 10.08 -41.87
C LYS A 40 44.93 9.32 -40.91
N GLN A 41 43.73 9.84 -40.74
CA GLN A 41 42.65 9.13 -40.02
C GLN A 41 42.33 7.85 -40.79
N SER A 42 42.64 6.70 -40.19
CA SER A 42 42.31 5.39 -40.72
C SER A 42 40.80 5.23 -40.79
N ARG A 43 40.24 5.18 -42.01
CA ARG A 43 38.81 4.93 -42.26
C ARG A 43 38.31 3.59 -41.66
N ALA A 44 39.21 2.72 -41.24
CA ALA A 44 38.90 1.41 -40.63
C ALA A 44 38.39 1.50 -39.18
N ALA A 45 38.82 2.52 -38.41
CA ALA A 45 38.36 2.67 -37.05
C ALA A 45 36.91 3.17 -36.92
N GLY A 46 36.45 3.97 -37.89
CA GLY A 46 35.09 4.50 -37.93
C GLY A 46 34.03 3.45 -38.25
N THR A 47 34.35 2.49 -39.11
CA THR A 47 33.41 1.41 -39.48
C THR A 47 33.19 0.39 -38.37
N ALA A 48 34.23 0.05 -37.60
CA ALA A 48 34.12 -0.88 -36.48
C ALA A 48 33.26 -0.28 -35.35
N ALA A 49 33.44 1.00 -35.02
CA ALA A 49 32.65 1.70 -34.02
C ALA A 49 31.17 1.85 -34.45
N ALA A 50 30.91 2.13 -35.73
CA ALA A 50 29.56 2.21 -36.27
C ALA A 50 28.82 0.84 -36.22
N ILE A 51 29.53 -0.24 -36.56
CA ILE A 51 28.98 -1.61 -36.49
C ILE A 51 28.69 -2.01 -35.03
N ALA A 52 29.60 -1.69 -34.11
CA ALA A 52 29.39 -1.96 -32.69
C ALA A 52 28.19 -1.16 -32.10
N ALA A 53 28.05 0.11 -32.49
CA ALA A 53 26.91 0.94 -32.08
C ALA A 53 25.58 0.43 -32.67
N ALA A 54 25.59 0.00 -33.95
CA ALA A 54 24.42 -0.61 -34.58
C ALA A 54 24.05 -1.95 -33.94
N ALA A 55 25.04 -2.79 -33.61
CA ALA A 55 24.80 -4.06 -32.91
C ALA A 55 24.21 -3.83 -31.50
N LEU A 56 24.72 -2.87 -30.72
CA LEU A 56 24.20 -2.47 -29.44
C LEU A 56 22.79 -1.90 -29.56
N ALA A 57 22.51 -1.07 -30.57
CA ALA A 57 21.17 -0.55 -30.83
C ALA A 57 20.18 -1.67 -31.20
N ILE A 58 20.60 -2.67 -31.99
CA ILE A 58 19.78 -3.85 -32.33
C ILE A 58 19.53 -4.72 -31.10
N ILE A 59 20.54 -4.90 -30.25
CA ILE A 59 20.37 -5.63 -28.95
C ILE A 59 19.43 -4.85 -28.04
N TRP A 60 19.52 -3.53 -28.04
CA TRP A 60 18.62 -2.68 -27.24
C TRP A 60 17.18 -2.67 -27.77
N LEU A 61 17.00 -2.62 -29.10
CA LEU A 61 15.72 -2.72 -29.79
C LEU A 61 15.11 -4.13 -29.74
N ARG A 62 15.95 -5.17 -29.69
CA ARG A 62 15.52 -6.57 -29.54
C ARG A 62 15.38 -7.00 -28.08
N ARG A 63 15.71 -6.15 -27.09
CA ARG A 63 15.25 -6.42 -25.72
C ARG A 63 13.74 -6.61 -25.82
N PRO A 64 13.21 -7.81 -25.52
CA PRO A 64 11.77 -7.98 -25.46
C PRO A 64 11.32 -6.85 -24.55
N ALA A 65 10.44 -5.98 -25.04
CA ALA A 65 9.77 -5.01 -24.19
C ALA A 65 9.19 -5.86 -23.07
N GLY A 66 9.93 -5.90 -21.94
CA GLY A 66 9.58 -6.77 -20.83
C GLY A 66 8.12 -6.48 -20.63
N ARG A 67 7.26 -7.49 -20.78
CA ARG A 67 5.82 -7.32 -20.52
C ARG A 67 5.78 -6.48 -19.29
N ARG A 68 5.41 -5.21 -19.42
CA ARG A 68 5.25 -4.33 -18.26
C ARG A 68 4.27 -5.10 -17.38
N ARG A 69 4.80 -5.76 -16.36
CA ARG A 69 3.98 -6.53 -15.43
C ARG A 69 2.98 -5.52 -14.92
N ARG A 70 1.71 -5.76 -15.19
CA ARG A 70 0.67 -4.90 -14.65
C ARG A 70 0.82 -4.95 -13.14
N PRO A 71 0.90 -3.80 -12.47
CA PRO A 71 0.99 -3.80 -11.01
C PRO A 71 -0.20 -4.57 -10.44
N ILE A 72 0.03 -5.34 -9.40
CA ILE A 72 -1.06 -5.97 -8.65
C ILE A 72 -1.83 -4.82 -8.00
N LEU A 73 -3.14 -4.78 -8.22
CA LEU A 73 -4.01 -3.76 -7.63
C LEU A 73 -4.69 -4.32 -6.39
N PHE A 74 -4.61 -3.57 -5.31
CA PHE A 74 -5.17 -3.93 -4.02
C PHE A 74 -6.26 -2.96 -3.57
N ALA A 75 -7.27 -3.49 -2.87
CA ALA A 75 -8.19 -2.76 -2.02
C ALA A 75 -7.88 -3.18 -0.58
N VAL A 76 -7.18 -2.34 0.15
CA VAL A 76 -6.81 -2.59 1.54
C VAL A 76 -7.96 -2.14 2.41
N VAL A 77 -8.48 -3.04 3.21
CA VAL A 77 -9.71 -2.87 3.99
C VAL A 77 -9.38 -2.95 5.47
N ASP A 78 -10.07 -2.13 6.25
CA ASP A 78 -10.14 -2.23 7.69
C ASP A 78 -11.54 -1.86 8.17
N THR A 79 -12.03 -2.48 9.26
CA THR A 79 -13.38 -2.28 9.78
C THR A 79 -13.38 -2.08 11.28
N GLU A 80 -14.08 -1.03 11.74
CA GLU A 80 -14.49 -0.89 13.12
C GLU A 80 -15.90 -1.49 13.32
N THR A 81 -16.09 -2.17 14.44
CA THR A 81 -17.30 -2.95 14.69
C THR A 81 -17.82 -2.74 16.10
N THR A 82 -19.12 -2.98 16.31
CA THR A 82 -19.73 -2.89 17.65
C THR A 82 -19.23 -3.95 18.64
N GLY A 83 -18.51 -4.95 18.15
CA GLY A 83 -17.95 -6.03 18.97
C GLY A 83 -17.23 -7.05 18.11
N LEU A 84 -17.01 -8.25 18.63
CA LEU A 84 -16.16 -9.26 17.97
C LEU A 84 -16.93 -10.43 17.33
N ASP A 85 -18.24 -10.50 17.54
CA ASP A 85 -19.10 -11.57 17.01
C ASP A 85 -19.82 -11.09 15.73
N HIS A 86 -19.30 -11.44 14.58
CA HIS A 86 -19.87 -11.07 13.27
C HIS A 86 -21.32 -11.56 13.06
N THR A 87 -21.85 -12.46 13.90
CA THR A 87 -23.25 -12.89 13.82
C THR A 87 -24.19 -11.92 14.52
N LEU A 88 -23.72 -11.27 15.57
CA LEU A 88 -24.45 -10.35 16.42
C LEU A 88 -24.06 -8.90 16.18
N ASP A 89 -22.76 -8.65 16.03
CA ASP A 89 -22.22 -7.31 15.94
C ASP A 89 -22.25 -6.76 14.49
N ARG A 90 -22.06 -5.46 14.37
CA ARG A 90 -22.26 -4.68 13.15
C ARG A 90 -21.00 -3.89 12.80
N VAL A 91 -20.78 -3.64 11.52
CA VAL A 91 -19.80 -2.68 11.04
C VAL A 91 -20.30 -1.26 11.31
N ILE A 92 -19.46 -0.41 11.90
CA ILE A 92 -19.77 1.00 12.19
C ILE A 92 -18.85 1.98 11.43
N GLU A 93 -17.64 1.57 11.11
CA GLU A 93 -16.77 2.26 10.18
C GLU A 93 -16.10 1.24 9.25
N LEU A 94 -15.91 1.63 8.00
CA LEU A 94 -15.21 0.85 6.98
C LEU A 94 -14.31 1.79 6.20
N ALA A 95 -13.05 1.42 6.03
CA ALA A 95 -12.14 2.08 5.13
C ALA A 95 -11.67 1.15 4.01
N VAL A 96 -11.48 1.72 2.82
CA VAL A 96 -10.85 1.04 1.68
C VAL A 96 -9.77 1.96 1.13
N VAL A 97 -8.53 1.50 1.14
CA VAL A 97 -7.38 2.20 0.54
C VAL A 97 -6.96 1.47 -0.72
N HIS A 98 -6.91 2.19 -1.84
CA HIS A 98 -6.37 1.66 -3.07
C HIS A 98 -4.84 1.74 -3.06
N ALA A 99 -4.21 0.59 -3.27
CA ALA A 99 -2.76 0.48 -3.34
C ALA A 99 -2.35 -0.40 -4.53
N ASP A 100 -1.07 -0.31 -4.92
CA ASP A 100 -0.46 -1.26 -5.83
C ASP A 100 0.67 -2.06 -5.16
N GLY A 101 1.15 -3.10 -5.85
CA GLY A 101 2.22 -3.97 -5.36
C GLY A 101 3.60 -3.28 -5.27
N LEU A 102 3.72 -2.04 -5.72
CA LEU A 102 4.93 -1.23 -5.65
C LEU A 102 4.90 -0.24 -4.49
N GLY A 103 3.77 -0.16 -3.76
CA GLY A 103 3.59 0.70 -2.59
C GLY A 103 2.96 2.07 -2.91
N ALA A 104 2.50 2.30 -4.16
CA ALA A 104 1.75 3.51 -4.46
C ALA A 104 0.33 3.42 -3.87
N LEU A 105 -0.07 4.45 -3.14
CA LEU A 105 -1.43 4.65 -2.63
C LEU A 105 -2.11 5.68 -3.52
N THR A 106 -3.38 5.44 -3.91
CA THR A 106 -4.09 6.37 -4.82
C THR A 106 -5.32 7.00 -4.19
N ASP A 107 -6.26 6.19 -3.72
CA ASP A 107 -7.54 6.66 -3.20
C ASP A 107 -7.80 6.09 -1.80
N THR A 108 -8.49 6.85 -0.97
CA THR A 108 -8.98 6.39 0.33
C THR A 108 -10.46 6.70 0.42
N PHE A 109 -11.25 5.69 0.72
CA PHE A 109 -12.68 5.77 0.93
C PHE A 109 -12.99 5.40 2.37
N THR A 110 -13.91 6.12 2.99
CA THR A 110 -14.36 5.83 4.36
C THR A 110 -15.86 5.98 4.44
N TRP A 111 -16.51 4.99 5.00
CA TRP A 111 -17.95 5.00 5.27
C TRP A 111 -18.16 4.76 6.76
N ARG A 112 -18.99 5.60 7.34
CA ARG A 112 -19.57 5.34 8.66
C ARG A 112 -20.94 4.79 8.46
N THR A 113 -21.32 3.77 9.23
CA THR A 113 -22.63 3.13 9.12
C THR A 113 -23.31 3.04 10.48
N ARG A 114 -24.63 3.20 10.46
CA ARG A 114 -25.46 3.03 11.64
C ARG A 114 -25.98 1.59 11.72
N PRO A 115 -25.75 0.88 12.83
CA PRO A 115 -26.42 -0.39 13.11
C PRO A 115 -27.94 -0.20 13.21
N GLU A 116 -28.70 -0.99 12.42
CA GLU A 116 -30.18 -0.90 12.42
C GLU A 116 -30.80 -1.46 13.70
N ASP A 117 -30.06 -2.26 14.47
CA ASP A 117 -30.48 -2.84 15.74
C ASP A 117 -30.18 -1.91 16.94
N GLY A 118 -29.71 -0.67 16.68
CA GLY A 118 -29.41 0.33 17.70
C GLY A 118 -28.16 0.06 18.53
N ARG A 119 -27.38 -1.00 18.24
CA ARG A 119 -26.15 -1.29 18.96
C ARG A 119 -25.03 -0.35 18.50
N HIS A 120 -24.34 0.30 19.43
CA HIS A 120 -23.17 1.11 19.13
C HIS A 120 -21.88 0.54 19.75
N GLY A 121 -21.98 -0.44 20.63
CA GLY A 121 -20.86 -1.29 21.08
C GLY A 121 -19.86 -0.60 22.00
N ALA A 122 -18.59 -0.95 21.82
CA ALA A 122 -17.50 -0.56 22.70
C ALA A 122 -16.93 0.81 22.31
N GLU A 123 -17.60 1.91 22.62
CA GLU A 123 -17.18 3.29 22.35
C GLU A 123 -15.73 3.57 22.80
N HIS A 124 -15.31 2.97 23.93
CA HIS A 124 -13.94 3.13 24.44
C HIS A 124 -12.86 2.51 23.54
N ILE A 125 -13.23 1.72 22.53
CA ILE A 125 -12.30 1.11 21.55
C ILE A 125 -12.30 1.91 20.26
N HIS A 126 -13.47 2.08 19.61
CA HIS A 126 -13.59 2.72 18.30
C HIS A 126 -13.84 4.23 18.37
N HIS A 127 -14.12 4.78 19.56
CA HIS A 127 -14.30 6.21 19.84
C HIS A 127 -15.47 6.88 19.11
N PHE A 128 -16.50 6.12 18.73
CA PHE A 128 -17.74 6.66 18.17
C PHE A 128 -18.84 6.59 19.22
N SER A 129 -19.41 7.74 19.56
CA SER A 129 -20.60 7.82 20.40
C SER A 129 -21.85 7.39 19.63
N GLU A 130 -22.92 7.10 20.34
CA GLU A 130 -24.22 6.85 19.74
C GLU A 130 -24.67 8.02 18.83
N ALA A 131 -24.40 9.26 19.25
CA ALA A 131 -24.72 10.45 18.46
C ALA A 131 -23.94 10.52 17.14
N ASP A 132 -22.68 10.07 17.12
CA ASP A 132 -21.87 10.01 15.90
C ASP A 132 -22.44 9.02 14.89
N LEU A 133 -23.03 7.92 15.36
CA LEU A 133 -23.61 6.88 14.52
C LEU A 133 -25.07 7.16 14.13
N ALA A 134 -25.80 7.93 14.94
CA ALA A 134 -27.23 8.18 14.73
C ALA A 134 -27.54 8.83 13.38
N THR A 135 -26.64 9.69 12.86
CA THR A 135 -26.77 10.39 11.58
C THR A 135 -26.20 9.63 10.39
N ALA A 136 -25.47 8.52 10.64
CA ALA A 136 -24.87 7.73 9.58
C ALA A 136 -25.93 6.91 8.82
N PRO A 137 -25.76 6.65 7.52
CA PRO A 137 -26.65 5.77 6.77
C PRO A 137 -26.49 4.31 7.22
N PRO A 138 -27.49 3.45 7.01
CA PRO A 138 -27.32 2.01 7.17
C PRO A 138 -26.35 1.45 6.12
N PHE A 139 -25.73 0.29 6.41
CA PHE A 139 -24.80 -0.34 5.45
C PHE A 139 -25.42 -0.57 4.07
N SER A 140 -26.72 -0.91 4.01
CA SER A 140 -27.46 -1.12 2.78
C SER A 140 -27.42 0.07 1.81
N ALA A 141 -27.30 1.29 2.32
CA ALA A 141 -27.23 2.51 1.51
C ALA A 141 -25.84 2.71 0.87
N VAL A 142 -24.76 2.18 1.47
CA VAL A 142 -23.38 2.34 0.97
C VAL A 142 -22.83 1.08 0.30
N ALA A 143 -23.54 -0.04 0.35
CA ALA A 143 -23.08 -1.35 -0.13
C ALA A 143 -22.59 -1.34 -1.59
N ASP A 144 -23.28 -0.61 -2.48
CA ASP A 144 -22.90 -0.52 -3.89
C ASP A 144 -21.62 0.29 -4.10
N GLU A 145 -21.41 1.36 -3.32
CA GLU A 145 -20.17 2.15 -3.33
C GLU A 145 -18.98 1.32 -2.84
N VAL A 146 -19.15 0.60 -1.74
CA VAL A 146 -18.14 -0.34 -1.22
C VAL A 146 -17.81 -1.41 -2.27
N SER A 147 -18.82 -2.00 -2.92
CA SER A 147 -18.61 -2.99 -3.98
C SER A 147 -17.80 -2.41 -5.15
N ASN A 148 -18.05 -1.14 -5.51
CA ASN A 148 -17.31 -0.46 -6.56
C ASN A 148 -15.85 -0.21 -6.16
N ALA A 149 -15.58 0.19 -4.92
CA ALA A 149 -14.23 0.37 -4.40
C ALA A 149 -13.42 -0.95 -4.38
N LEU A 150 -14.08 -2.09 -4.19
CA LEU A 150 -13.44 -3.42 -4.21
C LEU A 150 -13.23 -3.99 -5.62
N ARG A 151 -13.92 -3.47 -6.62
CA ARG A 151 -13.99 -4.08 -7.95
C ARG A 151 -12.64 -4.13 -8.67
N GLY A 152 -12.29 -5.34 -9.20
CA GLY A 152 -11.07 -5.54 -9.99
C GLY A 152 -9.79 -5.50 -9.18
N ARG A 153 -9.87 -5.55 -7.85
CA ARG A 153 -8.73 -5.51 -6.93
C ARG A 153 -8.72 -6.74 -6.04
N THR A 154 -7.53 -7.13 -5.59
CA THR A 154 -7.40 -8.11 -4.52
C THR A 154 -7.65 -7.42 -3.19
N LEU A 155 -8.61 -7.92 -2.41
CA LEU A 155 -8.83 -7.44 -1.06
C LEU A 155 -7.65 -7.83 -0.17
N VAL A 156 -7.19 -6.89 0.63
CA VAL A 156 -6.15 -7.07 1.65
C VAL A 156 -6.67 -6.56 2.98
N ALA A 157 -6.38 -7.26 4.07
CA ALA A 157 -6.61 -6.75 5.42
C ALA A 157 -5.59 -7.35 6.40
N HIS A 158 -5.41 -6.70 7.55
CA HIS A 158 -4.59 -7.23 8.64
C HIS A 158 -5.47 -8.07 9.56
N ASN A 159 -5.45 -9.39 9.42
CA ASN A 159 -6.42 -10.37 9.91
C ASN A 159 -7.71 -10.42 9.06
N ALA A 160 -7.52 -10.52 7.74
CA ALA A 160 -8.57 -10.48 6.74
C ALA A 160 -9.83 -11.33 7.02
N PRO A 161 -9.76 -12.54 7.64
CA PRO A 161 -10.96 -13.28 8.01
C PRO A 161 -11.89 -12.55 8.99
N PHE A 162 -11.40 -11.58 9.76
CA PHE A 162 -12.26 -10.75 10.61
C PHE A 162 -13.13 -9.83 9.73
N ASP A 163 -12.49 -8.98 8.94
CA ASP A 163 -13.17 -7.98 8.11
C ASP A 163 -14.10 -8.61 7.08
N THR A 164 -13.64 -9.66 6.41
CA THR A 164 -14.43 -10.32 5.36
C THR A 164 -15.67 -11.01 5.90
N ARG A 165 -15.65 -11.56 7.12
CA ARG A 165 -16.84 -12.16 7.74
C ARG A 165 -17.86 -11.09 8.13
N PHE A 166 -17.41 -9.99 8.74
CA PHE A 166 -18.28 -8.87 9.07
C PHE A 166 -18.92 -8.29 7.81
N LEU A 167 -18.12 -7.93 6.80
CA LEU A 167 -18.63 -7.40 5.53
C LEU A 167 -19.55 -8.37 4.83
N SER A 168 -19.20 -9.65 4.74
CA SER A 168 -20.07 -10.67 4.15
C SER A 168 -21.42 -10.76 4.86
N ARG A 169 -21.43 -10.56 6.17
CA ARG A 169 -22.68 -10.55 6.94
C ARG A 169 -23.49 -9.31 6.67
N GLU A 170 -22.86 -8.13 6.60
CA GLU A 170 -23.55 -6.89 6.25
C GLU A 170 -24.14 -6.94 4.83
N TYR A 171 -23.42 -7.48 3.85
CA TYR A 171 -23.95 -7.69 2.51
C TYR A 171 -25.19 -8.60 2.49
N ARG A 172 -25.16 -9.71 3.26
CA ARG A 172 -26.34 -10.61 3.39
C ARG A 172 -27.53 -9.90 4.06
N ARG A 173 -27.29 -9.13 5.14
CA ARG A 173 -28.34 -8.34 5.81
C ARG A 173 -28.93 -7.29 4.88
N ALA A 174 -28.11 -6.68 4.04
CA ALA A 174 -28.55 -5.71 3.03
C ALA A 174 -29.26 -6.35 1.83
N GLY A 175 -29.36 -7.69 1.74
CA GLY A 175 -29.92 -8.38 0.57
C GLY A 175 -29.08 -8.20 -0.69
N ARG A 176 -27.78 -7.95 -0.56
CA ARG A 176 -26.84 -7.70 -1.66
C ARG A 176 -25.92 -8.90 -1.88
N PRO A 177 -25.47 -9.14 -3.13
CA PRO A 177 -24.48 -10.17 -3.41
C PRO A 177 -23.15 -9.84 -2.75
N ILE A 178 -22.48 -10.86 -2.21
CA ILE A 178 -21.14 -10.71 -1.61
C ILE A 178 -20.13 -10.44 -2.72
N PRO A 179 -19.36 -9.34 -2.70
CA PRO A 179 -18.30 -9.08 -3.67
C PRO A 179 -17.24 -10.19 -3.69
N ALA A 180 -16.84 -10.62 -4.90
CA ALA A 180 -15.88 -11.72 -5.07
C ALA A 180 -14.54 -11.50 -4.32
N PRO A 181 -13.98 -10.27 -4.18
CA PRO A 181 -12.76 -10.05 -3.41
C PRO A 181 -12.84 -10.47 -1.94
N LEU A 182 -14.04 -10.45 -1.32
CA LEU A 182 -14.25 -10.90 0.06
C LEU A 182 -14.07 -12.41 0.23
N LEU A 183 -14.19 -13.19 -0.83
CA LEU A 183 -14.12 -14.65 -0.74
C LEU A 183 -12.68 -15.14 -0.65
N ARG A 184 -11.73 -14.43 -1.26
CA ARG A 184 -10.32 -14.82 -1.31
C ARG A 184 -9.39 -13.61 -1.10
N PRO A 185 -9.32 -13.08 0.12
CA PRO A 185 -8.46 -11.96 0.45
C PRO A 185 -7.00 -12.39 0.65
N LEU A 186 -6.09 -11.42 0.58
CA LEU A 186 -4.74 -11.53 1.14
C LEU A 186 -4.77 -11.11 2.61
N CYS A 187 -4.29 -11.97 3.50
CA CYS A 187 -4.17 -11.68 4.93
C CYS A 187 -2.72 -11.33 5.26
N THR A 188 -2.44 -10.07 5.58
CA THR A 188 -1.07 -9.62 5.90
C THR A 188 -0.57 -10.20 7.21
N LEU A 189 -1.45 -10.45 8.19
CA LEU A 189 -1.10 -11.13 9.45
C LEU A 189 -0.63 -12.57 9.18
N GLU A 190 -1.35 -13.32 8.34
CA GLU A 190 -0.94 -14.68 7.99
C GLU A 190 0.36 -14.70 7.20
N LEU A 191 0.52 -13.78 6.24
CA LEU A 191 1.75 -13.68 5.46
C LEU A 191 2.94 -13.33 6.37
N ALA A 192 2.80 -12.38 7.30
CA ALA A 192 3.82 -12.07 8.28
C ALA A 192 4.17 -13.28 9.18
N SER A 193 3.15 -14.03 9.62
CA SER A 193 3.35 -15.26 10.39
C SER A 193 4.16 -16.32 9.61
N ARG A 194 3.84 -16.54 8.34
CA ARG A 194 4.58 -17.46 7.46
C ARG A 194 6.03 -17.05 7.24
N LEU A 195 6.33 -15.76 7.35
CA LEU A 195 7.68 -15.19 7.29
C LEU A 195 8.43 -15.23 8.63
N GLY A 196 7.84 -15.87 9.65
CA GLY A 196 8.44 -16.01 10.99
C GLY A 196 8.44 -14.70 11.78
N MET A 197 7.61 -13.72 11.43
CA MET A 197 7.50 -12.46 12.18
C MET A 197 6.70 -12.67 13.46
N ALA A 198 7.10 -12.01 14.55
CA ALA A 198 6.39 -11.96 15.83
C ALA A 198 6.87 -10.74 16.63
N PRO A 199 5.98 -10.07 17.37
CA PRO A 199 4.52 -10.27 17.43
C PRO A 199 3.80 -9.81 16.15
N LEU A 200 2.52 -10.23 15.98
CA LEU A 200 1.77 -10.04 14.74
C LEU A 200 0.77 -8.87 14.78
N ARG A 201 0.87 -7.98 15.77
CA ARG A 201 0.08 -6.74 15.78
C ARG A 201 0.49 -5.85 14.62
N LEU A 202 -0.44 -5.13 14.02
CA LEU A 202 -0.20 -4.25 12.87
C LEU A 202 1.01 -3.32 13.10
N SER A 203 1.05 -2.63 14.24
CA SER A 203 2.14 -1.73 14.61
C SER A 203 3.50 -2.44 14.74
N GLU A 204 3.53 -3.67 15.24
CA GLU A 204 4.77 -4.46 15.39
C GLU A 204 5.29 -4.94 14.03
N VAL A 205 4.38 -5.41 13.15
CA VAL A 205 4.73 -5.81 11.79
C VAL A 205 5.22 -4.60 10.99
N ALA A 206 4.54 -3.46 11.07
CA ALA A 206 4.97 -2.22 10.44
C ALA A 206 6.37 -1.79 10.91
N ARG A 207 6.62 -1.82 12.22
CA ARG A 207 7.94 -1.52 12.80
C ARG A 207 9.02 -2.46 12.29
N ALA A 208 8.76 -3.76 12.26
CA ALA A 208 9.72 -4.77 11.81
C ALA A 208 10.06 -4.65 10.31
N LEU A 209 9.17 -4.06 9.52
CA LEU A 209 9.34 -3.80 8.09
C LEU A 209 9.88 -2.39 7.80
N GLY A 210 10.08 -1.54 8.82
CA GLY A 210 10.47 -0.15 8.64
C GLY A 210 9.39 0.71 7.97
N SER A 211 8.12 0.27 8.03
CA SER A 211 6.98 0.99 7.50
C SER A 211 6.49 2.05 8.50
N PRO A 212 5.78 3.10 8.04
CA PRO A 212 5.14 4.06 8.92
C PRO A 212 4.22 3.37 9.94
N GLN A 213 4.15 3.93 11.14
CA GLN A 213 3.28 3.41 12.18
C GLN A 213 1.82 3.81 11.90
N PRO A 214 0.84 2.99 12.32
CA PRO A 214 -0.55 3.42 12.34
C PRO A 214 -0.69 4.78 13.02
N GLY A 215 -1.61 5.61 12.52
CA GLY A 215 -1.98 6.88 13.14
C GLY A 215 -2.73 6.70 14.45
N THR A 216 -3.93 7.26 14.55
CA THR A 216 -4.81 7.03 15.71
C THR A 216 -5.31 5.59 15.66
N ALA A 217 -4.89 4.78 16.63
CA ALA A 217 -5.33 3.38 16.73
C ALA A 217 -6.88 3.31 16.81
N HIS A 218 -7.43 2.27 16.16
CA HIS A 218 -8.89 2.06 16.09
C HIS A 218 -9.66 3.13 15.32
N ARG A 219 -9.06 3.55 14.20
CA ARG A 219 -9.71 4.28 13.13
C ARG A 219 -9.47 3.52 11.83
N ALA A 220 -10.54 3.03 11.23
CA ALA A 220 -10.43 2.16 10.05
C ALA A 220 -9.55 2.75 8.93
N ALA A 221 -9.61 4.08 8.71
CA ALA A 221 -8.79 4.73 7.69
C ALA A 221 -7.29 4.67 8.02
N ASP A 222 -6.89 4.90 9.27
CA ASP A 222 -5.50 4.92 9.68
C ASP A 222 -4.90 3.50 9.65
N ASP A 223 -5.65 2.50 10.10
CA ASP A 223 -5.22 1.10 10.10
C ASP A 223 -5.18 0.52 8.67
N ALA A 224 -6.12 0.88 7.80
CA ALA A 224 -6.07 0.52 6.38
C ALA A 224 -4.88 1.17 5.66
N VAL A 225 -4.57 2.45 5.93
CA VAL A 225 -3.38 3.13 5.38
C VAL A 225 -2.10 2.46 5.86
N ALA A 226 -1.97 2.18 7.15
CA ALA A 226 -0.80 1.49 7.70
C ALA A 226 -0.62 0.09 7.09
N THR A 227 -1.73 -0.66 6.93
CA THR A 227 -1.73 -1.96 6.26
C THR A 227 -1.33 -1.84 4.78
N ALA A 228 -1.75 -0.79 4.09
CA ALA A 228 -1.36 -0.54 2.70
C ALA A 228 0.13 -0.19 2.58
N GLN A 229 0.66 0.60 3.50
CA GLN A 229 2.07 1.01 3.52
C GLN A 229 3.04 -0.15 3.82
N LEU A 230 2.65 -1.12 4.64
CA LEU A 230 3.48 -2.29 4.91
C LEU A 230 3.42 -3.35 3.79
N LEU A 231 2.46 -3.25 2.87
CA LEU A 231 2.19 -4.30 1.89
C LEU A 231 3.36 -4.53 0.93
N ALA A 232 3.91 -3.48 0.33
CA ALA A 232 5.04 -3.61 -0.59
C ALA A 232 6.30 -4.19 0.08
N PRO A 233 6.76 -3.71 1.25
CA PRO A 233 7.84 -4.36 2.00
C PRO A 233 7.57 -5.83 2.34
N LEU A 234 6.32 -6.15 2.71
CA LEU A 234 5.93 -7.52 3.06
C LEU A 234 5.96 -8.45 1.85
N LEU A 235 5.44 -8.01 0.70
CA LEU A 235 5.48 -8.76 -0.55
C LEU A 235 6.92 -8.97 -1.03
N ASN A 236 7.77 -7.94 -0.95
CA ASN A 236 9.18 -8.02 -1.29
C ASN A 236 9.91 -9.05 -0.40
N ARG A 237 9.67 -9.03 0.91
CA ARG A 237 10.24 -9.99 1.85
C ARG A 237 9.77 -11.43 1.56
N ALA A 238 8.54 -11.60 1.08
CA ALA A 238 7.97 -12.88 0.67
C ALA A 238 8.42 -13.34 -0.72
N GLY A 239 9.11 -12.51 -1.50
CA GLY A 239 9.50 -12.80 -2.88
C GLY A 239 8.33 -12.81 -3.86
N ILE A 240 7.19 -12.20 -3.52
CA ILE A 240 5.97 -12.17 -4.32
C ILE A 240 6.04 -10.99 -5.30
N ALA A 241 6.01 -11.29 -6.60
CA ALA A 241 6.08 -10.30 -7.67
C ALA A 241 4.87 -10.31 -8.62
N GLN A 242 3.99 -11.32 -8.52
CA GLN A 242 2.85 -11.52 -9.41
C GLN A 242 1.59 -11.87 -8.63
N ALA A 243 0.43 -11.51 -9.18
CA ALA A 243 -0.87 -11.79 -8.55
C ALA A 243 -1.13 -13.30 -8.36
N SER A 244 -0.59 -14.15 -9.26
CA SER A 244 -0.70 -15.60 -9.16
C SER A 244 0.07 -16.22 -7.99
N GLU A 245 1.01 -15.49 -7.42
CA GLU A 245 1.86 -15.93 -6.30
C GLU A 245 1.26 -15.54 -4.93
N LEU A 246 0.18 -14.74 -4.92
CA LEU A 246 -0.45 -14.28 -3.69
C LEU A 246 -1.02 -15.46 -2.89
N PRO A 247 -0.64 -15.63 -1.62
CA PRO A 247 -1.19 -16.67 -0.75
C PRO A 247 -2.57 -16.22 -0.22
N LEU A 248 -3.58 -16.25 -1.10
CA LEU A 248 -4.93 -15.87 -0.74
C LEU A 248 -5.53 -16.88 0.25
N VAL A 249 -6.25 -16.37 1.25
CA VAL A 249 -6.91 -17.16 2.27
C VAL A 249 -8.41 -17.31 1.97
N ASP A 250 -9.09 -18.22 2.67
CA ASP A 250 -10.55 -18.29 2.67
C ASP A 250 -11.10 -17.16 3.54
N GLY A 251 -11.84 -16.22 2.94
CA GLY A 251 -12.45 -15.09 3.64
C GLY A 251 -13.53 -15.51 4.65
N SER A 252 -14.03 -16.74 4.59
CA SER A 252 -14.99 -17.30 5.55
C SER A 252 -14.32 -18.08 6.70
N ALA A 253 -13.00 -18.32 6.64
CA ALA A 253 -12.29 -19.13 7.61
C ALA A 253 -12.48 -18.61 9.04
N PRO A 254 -12.60 -19.48 10.05
CA PRO A 254 -12.58 -19.06 11.44
C PRO A 254 -11.24 -18.41 11.77
N ARG A 255 -11.27 -17.43 12.70
CA ARG A 255 -10.03 -16.79 13.20
C ARG A 255 -8.97 -17.84 13.48
N PHE A 256 -7.73 -17.52 13.17
CA PHE A 256 -6.56 -18.34 13.47
C PHE A 256 -6.66 -19.07 14.81
N ALA A 257 -6.91 -20.36 14.78
CA ALA A 257 -6.82 -21.22 15.96
C ALA A 257 -5.36 -21.34 16.45
N SER A 258 -4.38 -21.11 15.57
CA SER A 258 -2.95 -21.28 15.83
C SER A 258 -2.31 -20.27 16.77
N LEU A 259 -2.93 -19.10 17.00
CA LEU A 259 -2.39 -18.12 17.95
C LEU A 259 -2.72 -18.41 19.42
N ARG A 260 -3.48 -19.49 19.70
CA ARG A 260 -3.81 -19.90 21.09
C ARG A 260 -2.79 -20.86 21.70
N SER A 261 -1.84 -21.39 20.94
CA SER A 261 -0.96 -22.49 21.44
C SER A 261 0.35 -22.02 22.08
N SER A 262 0.59 -20.73 22.26
CA SER A 262 1.81 -20.23 22.92
C SER A 262 1.58 -19.57 24.29
N ARG A 263 0.47 -19.87 24.96
CA ARG A 263 0.36 -19.56 26.37
C ARG A 263 0.89 -20.76 27.13
N PRO A 264 1.99 -20.65 27.89
CA PRO A 264 2.39 -21.73 28.79
C PRO A 264 1.24 -22.01 29.78
N PRO A 265 1.07 -23.25 30.23
CA PRO A 265 0.06 -23.55 31.24
C PRO A 265 0.35 -22.66 32.45
N VAL A 266 -0.68 -21.95 32.88
CA VAL A 266 -0.63 -21.25 34.17
C VAL A 266 -0.58 -22.35 35.21
N ASP A 267 0.57 -22.47 35.92
CA ASP A 267 0.71 -23.39 37.01
C ASP A 267 -0.46 -23.20 37.98
N ALA A 268 -1.16 -24.29 38.24
CA ALA A 268 -2.20 -24.31 39.26
C ALA A 268 -1.55 -23.98 40.61
N PRO A 269 -2.23 -23.22 41.52
CA PRO A 269 -1.68 -22.97 42.82
C PRO A 269 -1.49 -24.31 43.55
N GLN A 270 -0.23 -24.54 43.98
CA GLN A 270 0.05 -25.63 44.89
C GLN A 270 -0.74 -25.37 46.19
N SER A 271 -1.62 -26.29 46.53
CA SER A 271 -2.26 -26.35 47.83
C SER A 271 -1.20 -26.73 48.86
N ASP A 272 -0.79 -25.77 49.69
CA ASP A 272 -0.07 -26.06 50.91
C ASP A 272 -1.03 -26.78 51.86
N ASP A 273 -0.76 -28.06 52.16
CA ASP A 273 -1.20 -28.79 53.34
C ASP A 273 -0.13 -28.68 54.42
#